data_e946415a94d183bad623006a89a94612
#
_entry.id   e946415a94d183bad623006a89a94612
#
_cell.length_a   1.000
_cell.length_b   1.000
_cell.length_c   1.000
_cell.angle_alpha   90.00
_cell.angle_beta   90.00
_cell.angle_gamma   90.00
#
_symmetry.space_group_name_H-M   'P 1'
#
loop_
_entity.id
_entity.type
_entity.pdbx_description
1 polymer ?
#
loop_
_entity_poly.entity_id
_entity_poly.type
_entity_poly.pdbx_seq_one_letter_code
_entity_poly.pdbx_strand_id
1 'polypeptide(L)'
;MTDLFEDKAHDWDRRPVPVQISEGVGAALRARVALDPSLRVMDFGAGTGLVCAQVAPHVAQVYAVDISAAMLAQLAAKPELAGKVEIRQQDLLATPLGEPIDLIVSAMAMHHVADTAALARAFAAHLAPGGRIALADLDREDGTFHPPEAEGVFHHGFDRDALGATLTAAGFVDVAFTTATEVDRDGRTYPVFLVTATRA
;
A
#
# COMPACT_ATOMS: atom_id res chain seq x y z
N MET A 1 15.43 -13.20 -7.98
CA MET A 1 15.46 -12.33 -6.79
C MET A 1 14.92 -13.16 -5.64
N THR A 2 15.55 -13.13 -4.46
CA THR A 2 15.07 -13.88 -3.29
C THR A 2 13.78 -13.24 -2.79
N ASP A 3 12.76 -14.04 -2.52
CA ASP A 3 11.51 -13.56 -1.92
C ASP A 3 11.71 -13.33 -0.42
N LEU A 4 11.83 -12.08 0.00
CA LEU A 4 12.11 -11.71 1.40
C LEU A 4 10.94 -12.01 2.36
N PHE A 5 9.78 -12.38 1.84
CA PHE A 5 8.57 -12.66 2.60
C PHE A 5 8.17 -14.13 2.60
N GLU A 6 8.96 -15.02 1.92
CA GLU A 6 8.63 -16.45 1.77
C GLU A 6 8.32 -17.13 3.10
N ASP A 7 9.21 -16.97 4.09
CA ASP A 7 9.06 -17.59 5.41
C ASP A 7 7.95 -16.95 6.28
N LYS A 8 7.48 -15.76 5.91
CA LYS A 8 6.52 -14.97 6.69
C LYS A 8 5.10 -15.08 6.17
N ALA A 9 4.92 -15.46 4.91
CA ALA A 9 3.64 -15.39 4.22
C ALA A 9 2.55 -16.26 4.86
N HIS A 10 2.91 -17.48 5.29
CA HIS A 10 1.95 -18.50 5.78
C HIS A 10 1.21 -18.11 7.07
N ASP A 11 1.79 -17.25 7.90
CA ASP A 11 1.21 -16.81 9.18
C ASP A 11 0.91 -15.29 9.21
N TRP A 12 1.12 -14.58 8.10
CA TRP A 12 1.02 -13.12 8.02
C TRP A 12 -0.31 -12.59 8.56
N ASP A 13 -1.42 -13.18 8.14
CA ASP A 13 -2.77 -12.77 8.52
C ASP A 13 -3.16 -13.17 9.96
N ARG A 14 -2.31 -13.93 10.64
CA ARG A 14 -2.48 -14.27 12.06
C ARG A 14 -1.71 -13.33 12.98
N ARG A 15 -0.83 -12.51 12.43
CA ARG A 15 -0.03 -11.54 13.18
C ARG A 15 -0.89 -10.33 13.53
N PRO A 16 -0.92 -9.92 14.81
CA PRO A 16 -1.78 -8.81 15.25
C PRO A 16 -1.49 -7.50 14.52
N VAL A 17 -0.20 -7.16 14.33
CA VAL A 17 0.22 -5.88 13.77
C VAL A 17 -0.24 -5.68 12.32
N PRO A 18 0.01 -6.59 11.36
CA PRO A 18 -0.51 -6.44 10.00
C PRO A 18 -2.03 -6.33 9.93
N VAL A 19 -2.75 -7.11 10.74
CA VAL A 19 -4.21 -7.08 10.79
C VAL A 19 -4.70 -5.73 11.33
N GLN A 20 -4.18 -5.29 12.47
CA GLN A 20 -4.53 -3.98 13.06
C GLN A 20 -4.28 -2.82 12.07
N ILE A 21 -3.12 -2.83 11.39
CA ILE A 21 -2.79 -1.80 10.39
C ILE A 21 -3.81 -1.83 9.25
N SER A 22 -4.11 -2.99 8.70
CA SER A 22 -5.04 -3.09 7.56
C SER A 22 -6.45 -2.63 7.92
N GLU A 23 -6.93 -2.94 9.13
CA GLU A 23 -8.24 -2.48 9.63
C GLU A 23 -8.27 -0.96 9.80
N GLY A 24 -7.25 -0.38 10.44
CA GLY A 24 -7.13 1.07 10.63
C GLY A 24 -7.01 1.82 9.31
N VAL A 25 -6.15 1.34 8.41
CA VAL A 25 -6.00 1.90 7.06
C VAL A 25 -7.30 1.78 6.27
N GLY A 26 -7.98 0.63 6.31
CA GLY A 26 -9.27 0.43 5.65
C GLY A 26 -10.34 1.39 6.17
N ALA A 27 -10.41 1.62 7.48
CA ALA A 27 -11.34 2.59 8.08
C ALA A 27 -11.03 4.03 7.64
N ALA A 28 -9.75 4.44 7.70
CA ALA A 28 -9.31 5.77 7.29
C ALA A 28 -9.54 6.00 5.78
N LEU A 29 -9.28 4.98 4.95
CA LEU A 29 -9.51 5.02 3.50
C LEU A 29 -10.99 5.26 3.20
N ARG A 30 -11.91 4.47 3.78
CA ARG A 30 -13.36 4.66 3.58
C ARG A 30 -13.89 6.01 4.08
N ALA A 31 -13.23 6.60 5.07
CA ALA A 31 -13.59 7.93 5.57
C ALA A 31 -13.11 9.08 4.67
N ARG A 32 -12.04 8.85 3.89
CA ARG A 32 -11.37 9.90 3.10
C ARG A 32 -11.55 9.76 1.60
N VAL A 33 -11.81 8.56 1.11
CA VAL A 33 -11.95 8.25 -0.32
C VAL A 33 -13.33 7.69 -0.57
N ALA A 34 -14.10 8.36 -1.41
CA ALA A 34 -15.36 7.79 -1.89
C ALA A 34 -15.03 6.57 -2.76
N LEU A 35 -15.28 5.38 -2.24
CA LEU A 35 -15.23 4.15 -3.00
C LEU A 35 -16.54 3.99 -3.77
N ASP A 36 -16.45 3.52 -5.01
CA ASP A 36 -17.55 3.42 -5.94
C ASP A 36 -17.47 2.10 -6.73
N PRO A 37 -18.58 1.40 -6.98
CA PRO A 37 -18.59 0.13 -7.72
C PRO A 37 -18.06 0.18 -9.16
N SER A 38 -17.77 1.35 -9.71
CA SER A 38 -17.15 1.52 -11.02
C SER A 38 -15.63 1.59 -10.99
N LEU A 39 -15.02 1.83 -9.83
CA LEU A 39 -13.58 2.06 -9.70
C LEU A 39 -12.75 0.80 -9.97
N ARG A 40 -11.69 0.96 -10.72
CA ARG A 40 -10.59 0.00 -10.86
C ARG A 40 -9.45 0.44 -9.97
N VAL A 41 -9.10 -0.40 -9.04
CA VAL A 41 -8.13 -0.08 -7.98
C VAL A 41 -6.87 -0.90 -8.17
N MET A 42 -5.71 -0.29 -8.04
CA MET A 42 -4.44 -0.99 -7.85
C MET A 42 -4.12 -1.03 -6.36
N ASP A 43 -3.86 -2.20 -5.80
CA ASP A 43 -3.25 -2.37 -4.47
C ASP A 43 -1.76 -2.67 -4.69
N PHE A 44 -0.90 -1.67 -4.42
CA PHE A 44 0.55 -1.78 -4.58
C PHE A 44 1.20 -2.33 -3.31
N GLY A 45 1.97 -3.40 -3.46
CA GLY A 45 2.48 -4.17 -2.33
C GLY A 45 1.35 -4.90 -1.61
N ALA A 46 0.48 -5.56 -2.39
CA ALA A 46 -0.76 -6.15 -1.89
C ALA A 46 -0.55 -7.25 -0.84
N GLY A 47 0.62 -7.89 -0.84
CA GLY A 47 0.96 -8.95 0.08
C GLY A 47 -0.07 -10.08 0.07
N THR A 48 -0.56 -10.44 1.25
CA THR A 48 -1.61 -11.45 1.41
C THR A 48 -3.02 -10.92 1.11
N GLY A 49 -3.17 -9.64 0.71
CA GLY A 49 -4.44 -9.04 0.35
C GLY A 49 -5.28 -8.51 1.51
N LEU A 50 -4.67 -8.16 2.64
CA LEU A 50 -5.39 -7.57 3.77
C LEU A 50 -6.05 -6.24 3.40
N VAL A 51 -5.38 -5.37 2.60
CA VAL A 51 -5.97 -4.13 2.09
C VAL A 51 -6.96 -4.42 0.96
N CYS A 52 -6.66 -5.37 0.07
CA CYS A 52 -7.63 -5.84 -0.94
C CYS A 52 -8.98 -6.19 -0.30
N ALA A 53 -8.98 -6.90 0.85
CA ALA A 53 -10.21 -7.28 1.55
C ALA A 53 -11.03 -6.09 2.06
N GLN A 54 -10.37 -4.96 2.39
CA GLN A 54 -11.04 -3.73 2.81
C GLN A 54 -11.67 -2.96 1.64
N VAL A 55 -11.14 -3.12 0.43
CA VAL A 55 -11.49 -2.33 -0.76
C VAL A 55 -12.41 -3.09 -1.71
N ALA A 56 -12.13 -4.36 -1.97
CA ALA A 56 -12.81 -5.18 -2.99
C ALA A 56 -14.34 -5.20 -2.89
N PRO A 57 -14.97 -5.20 -1.70
CA PRO A 57 -16.43 -5.15 -1.60
C PRO A 57 -17.08 -3.89 -2.19
N HIS A 58 -16.32 -2.80 -2.35
CA HIS A 58 -16.83 -1.47 -2.67
C HIS A 58 -16.49 -0.98 -4.08
N VAL A 59 -15.74 -1.77 -4.87
CA VAL A 59 -15.19 -1.34 -6.17
C VAL A 59 -15.49 -2.36 -7.27
N ALA A 60 -15.24 -2.01 -8.53
CA ALA A 60 -15.41 -2.91 -9.66
C ALA A 60 -14.40 -4.05 -9.62
N GLN A 61 -13.11 -3.68 -9.51
CA GLN A 61 -11.97 -4.60 -9.63
C GLN A 61 -10.80 -4.08 -8.80
N VAL A 62 -10.04 -4.99 -8.19
CA VAL A 62 -8.74 -4.70 -7.58
C VAL A 62 -7.64 -5.46 -8.34
N TYR A 63 -6.61 -4.77 -8.77
CA TYR A 63 -5.37 -5.35 -9.28
C TYR A 63 -4.37 -5.40 -8.12
N ALA A 64 -4.13 -6.59 -7.60
CA ALA A 64 -3.19 -6.82 -6.50
C ALA A 64 -1.78 -7.00 -7.07
N VAL A 65 -0.95 -5.98 -6.93
CA VAL A 65 0.42 -5.94 -7.46
C VAL A 65 1.42 -6.19 -6.33
N ASP A 66 2.22 -7.23 -6.45
CA ASP A 66 3.29 -7.55 -5.51
C ASP A 66 4.42 -8.30 -6.22
N ILE A 67 5.63 -8.26 -5.67
CA ILE A 67 6.78 -9.03 -6.16
C ILE A 67 6.90 -10.41 -5.49
N SER A 68 6.32 -10.57 -4.29
CA SER A 68 6.40 -11.78 -3.49
C SER A 68 5.40 -12.83 -3.97
N ALA A 69 5.90 -13.91 -4.57
CA ALA A 69 5.08 -15.04 -4.97
C ALA A 69 4.42 -15.73 -3.78
N ALA A 70 5.12 -15.83 -2.65
CA ALA A 70 4.62 -16.47 -1.45
C ALA A 70 3.45 -15.72 -0.83
N MET A 71 3.53 -14.38 -0.77
CA MET A 71 2.44 -13.51 -0.32
C MET A 71 1.21 -13.62 -1.24
N LEU A 72 1.42 -13.52 -2.54
CA LEU A 72 0.34 -13.62 -3.52
C LEU A 72 -0.32 -15.01 -3.54
N ALA A 73 0.40 -16.07 -3.20
CA ALA A 73 -0.18 -17.41 -3.04
C ALA A 73 -1.17 -17.46 -1.87
N GLN A 74 -0.91 -16.75 -0.76
CA GLN A 74 -1.85 -16.63 0.35
C GLN A 74 -3.10 -15.82 -0.07
N LEU A 75 -2.91 -14.74 -0.84
CA LEU A 75 -4.02 -13.96 -1.38
C LEU A 75 -4.90 -14.82 -2.29
N ALA A 76 -4.30 -15.60 -3.20
CA ALA A 76 -5.00 -16.48 -4.11
C ALA A 76 -5.85 -17.56 -3.41
N ALA A 77 -5.46 -17.93 -2.19
CA ALA A 77 -6.19 -18.91 -1.38
C ALA A 77 -7.44 -18.34 -0.68
N LYS A 78 -7.73 -17.04 -0.82
CA LYS A 78 -8.86 -16.36 -0.18
C LYS A 78 -10.12 -16.38 -1.06
N PRO A 79 -11.11 -17.24 -0.79
CA PRO A 79 -12.30 -17.36 -1.64
C PRO A 79 -13.15 -16.10 -1.66
N GLU A 80 -13.12 -15.29 -0.58
CA GLU A 80 -13.85 -14.02 -0.48
C GLU A 80 -13.35 -12.93 -1.44
N LEU A 81 -12.13 -13.07 -1.95
CA LEU A 81 -11.52 -12.15 -2.92
C LEU A 81 -11.66 -12.65 -4.37
N ALA A 82 -12.08 -13.89 -4.56
CA ALA A 82 -12.22 -14.48 -5.89
C ALA A 82 -13.20 -13.70 -6.77
N GLY A 83 -12.80 -13.43 -8.02
CA GLY A 83 -13.60 -12.70 -8.99
C GLY A 83 -13.61 -11.17 -8.81
N LYS A 84 -13.06 -10.66 -7.70
CA LYS A 84 -12.91 -9.22 -7.44
C LYS A 84 -11.45 -8.76 -7.42
N VAL A 85 -10.53 -9.67 -7.14
CA VAL A 85 -9.10 -9.37 -7.08
C VAL A 85 -8.38 -10.13 -8.17
N GLU A 86 -7.63 -9.41 -8.98
CA GLU A 86 -6.77 -9.96 -10.03
C GLU A 86 -5.31 -9.81 -9.60
N ILE A 87 -4.60 -10.93 -9.53
CA ILE A 87 -3.23 -10.97 -9.04
C ILE A 87 -2.25 -10.65 -10.17
N ARG A 88 -1.31 -9.76 -9.90
CA ARG A 88 -0.21 -9.36 -10.78
C ARG A 88 1.12 -9.48 -10.04
N GLN A 89 1.84 -10.56 -10.28
CA GLN A 89 3.20 -10.71 -9.74
C GLN A 89 4.18 -9.93 -10.63
N GLN A 90 4.48 -8.71 -10.25
CA GLN A 90 5.41 -7.86 -11.01
C GLN A 90 6.01 -6.75 -10.16
N ASP A 91 7.19 -6.29 -10.58
CA ASP A 91 7.77 -5.03 -10.12
C ASP A 91 7.19 -3.88 -10.96
N LEU A 92 6.41 -3.01 -10.32
CA LEU A 92 5.73 -1.90 -10.97
C LEU A 92 6.71 -0.88 -11.57
N LEU A 93 7.92 -0.75 -11.00
CA LEU A 93 8.96 0.15 -11.52
C LEU A 93 9.63 -0.41 -12.79
N ALA A 94 9.69 -1.73 -12.93
CA ALA A 94 10.25 -2.38 -14.11
C ALA A 94 9.21 -2.59 -15.21
N THR A 95 7.96 -2.87 -14.84
CA THR A 95 6.90 -3.21 -15.80
C THR A 95 5.60 -2.51 -15.39
N PRO A 96 5.08 -1.59 -16.21
CA PRO A 96 3.78 -0.98 -15.98
C PRO A 96 2.63 -2.01 -15.98
N LEU A 97 1.58 -1.76 -15.21
CA LEU A 97 0.43 -2.67 -15.11
C LEU A 97 -0.32 -2.82 -16.45
N GLY A 98 -0.36 -1.76 -17.26
CA GLY A 98 -1.04 -1.79 -18.57
C GLY A 98 -2.57 -1.62 -18.52
N GLU A 99 -3.15 -1.59 -17.34
CA GLU A 99 -4.58 -1.40 -17.11
C GLU A 99 -4.89 0.04 -16.70
N PRO A 100 -6.05 0.58 -17.10
CA PRO A 100 -6.47 1.90 -16.61
C PRO A 100 -6.88 1.79 -15.14
N ILE A 101 -6.31 2.68 -14.30
CA ILE A 101 -6.51 2.71 -12.86
C ILE A 101 -7.14 4.04 -12.44
N ASP A 102 -8.15 3.97 -11.57
CA ASP A 102 -8.87 5.13 -11.05
C ASP A 102 -8.39 5.51 -9.64
N LEU A 103 -7.92 4.52 -8.87
CA LEU A 103 -7.41 4.69 -7.51
C LEU A 103 -6.23 3.74 -7.27
N ILE A 104 -5.15 4.25 -6.68
CA ILE A 104 -4.06 3.41 -6.17
C ILE A 104 -4.11 3.44 -4.65
N VAL A 105 -4.13 2.26 -4.03
CA VAL A 105 -4.00 2.06 -2.60
C VAL A 105 -2.69 1.33 -2.30
N SER A 106 -2.15 1.54 -1.12
CA SER A 106 -0.98 0.81 -0.62
C SER A 106 -0.94 0.91 0.90
N ALA A 107 -0.47 -0.12 1.56
CA ALA A 107 -0.18 -0.05 3.00
C ALA A 107 1.12 -0.79 3.33
N MET A 108 2.03 -0.12 4.03
CA MET A 108 3.28 -0.70 4.54
C MET A 108 4.17 -1.32 3.45
N ALA A 109 4.19 -0.73 2.25
CA ALA A 109 4.98 -1.22 1.13
C ALA A 109 5.99 -0.20 0.59
N MET A 110 5.72 1.10 0.74
CA MET A 110 6.59 2.14 0.19
C MET A 110 7.98 2.16 0.82
N HIS A 111 8.09 1.81 2.10
CA HIS A 111 9.38 1.76 2.80
C HIS A 111 10.31 0.64 2.29
N HIS A 112 9.78 -0.30 1.51
CA HIS A 112 10.54 -1.32 0.79
C HIS A 112 11.00 -0.89 -0.61
N VAL A 113 10.69 0.35 -1.04
CA VAL A 113 11.10 0.88 -2.36
C VAL A 113 12.19 1.92 -2.19
N ALA A 114 13.39 1.65 -2.71
CA ALA A 114 14.54 2.54 -2.53
C ALA A 114 14.34 3.95 -3.12
N ASP A 115 13.78 4.06 -4.34
CA ASP A 115 13.47 5.33 -5.01
C ASP A 115 11.98 5.65 -4.93
N THR A 116 11.56 6.30 -3.85
CA THR A 116 10.17 6.72 -3.64
C THR A 116 9.72 7.81 -4.61
N ALA A 117 10.64 8.59 -5.16
CA ALA A 117 10.31 9.58 -6.19
C ALA A 117 10.01 8.89 -7.53
N ALA A 118 10.75 7.83 -7.89
CA ALA A 118 10.41 7.00 -9.05
C ALA A 118 9.05 6.31 -8.85
N LEU A 119 8.76 5.80 -7.65
CA LEU A 119 7.47 5.20 -7.32
C LEU A 119 6.32 6.21 -7.47
N ALA A 120 6.47 7.42 -6.94
CA ALA A 120 5.46 8.48 -7.08
C ALA A 120 5.19 8.83 -8.56
N ARG A 121 6.23 8.92 -9.38
CA ARG A 121 6.09 9.10 -10.85
C ARG A 121 5.39 7.91 -11.52
N ALA A 122 5.72 6.69 -11.11
CA ALA A 122 5.06 5.49 -11.62
C ALA A 122 3.56 5.50 -11.28
N PHE A 123 3.19 5.85 -10.05
CA PHE A 123 1.79 6.00 -9.66
C PHE A 123 1.08 7.06 -10.53
N ALA A 124 1.69 8.23 -10.70
CA ALA A 124 1.12 9.29 -11.55
C ALA A 124 0.93 8.84 -13.00
N ALA A 125 1.83 8.00 -13.54
CA ALA A 125 1.73 7.48 -14.90
C ALA A 125 0.61 6.42 -15.09
N HIS A 126 0.19 5.74 -14.02
CA HIS A 126 -0.89 4.77 -14.05
C HIS A 126 -2.29 5.39 -13.90
N LEU A 127 -2.36 6.63 -13.47
CA LEU A 127 -3.62 7.34 -13.23
C LEU A 127 -3.93 8.32 -14.35
N ALA A 128 -5.19 8.37 -14.79
CA ALA A 128 -5.68 9.48 -15.59
C ALA A 128 -5.78 10.76 -14.72
N PRO A 129 -5.84 11.97 -15.31
CA PRO A 129 -6.16 13.19 -14.58
C PRO A 129 -7.44 13.01 -13.74
N GLY A 130 -7.40 13.43 -12.47
CA GLY A 130 -8.47 13.21 -11.51
C GLY A 130 -8.44 11.84 -10.80
N GLY A 131 -7.59 10.91 -11.24
CA GLY A 131 -7.33 9.67 -10.51
C GLY A 131 -6.66 9.94 -9.16
N ARG A 132 -6.82 9.04 -8.21
CA ARG A 132 -6.44 9.27 -6.81
C ARG A 132 -5.45 8.26 -6.29
N ILE A 133 -4.70 8.68 -5.27
CA ILE A 133 -3.90 7.79 -4.44
C ILE A 133 -4.40 7.83 -3.00
N ALA A 134 -4.25 6.70 -2.29
CA ALA A 134 -4.46 6.57 -0.85
C ALA A 134 -3.38 5.62 -0.31
N LEU A 135 -2.28 6.19 0.18
CA LEU A 135 -1.08 5.44 0.55
C LEU A 135 -0.86 5.54 2.05
N ALA A 136 -0.65 4.40 2.70
CA ALA A 136 -0.38 4.33 4.13
C ALA A 136 1.01 3.74 4.39
N ASP A 137 1.72 4.35 5.32
CA ASP A 137 3.01 3.86 5.79
C ASP A 137 3.34 4.46 7.17
N LEU A 138 4.46 4.06 7.74
CA LEU A 138 4.94 4.57 9.02
C LEU A 138 5.30 6.06 8.94
N ASP A 139 4.91 6.82 9.95
CA ASP A 139 5.59 8.08 10.23
C ASP A 139 7.07 7.82 10.50
N ARG A 140 7.92 8.82 10.23
CA ARG A 140 9.37 8.71 10.47
C ARG A 140 9.66 8.24 11.88
N GLU A 141 10.47 7.19 11.99
CA GLU A 141 10.87 6.58 13.24
C GLU A 141 12.41 6.34 13.26
N ASP A 142 12.94 5.81 14.35
CA ASP A 142 14.39 5.70 14.60
C ASP A 142 14.99 4.33 14.19
N GLY A 143 14.32 3.56 13.35
CA GLY A 143 14.76 2.23 12.86
C GLY A 143 14.40 1.08 13.80
N THR A 144 13.49 1.30 14.74
CA THR A 144 13.13 0.29 15.75
C THR A 144 11.82 -0.45 15.46
N PHE A 145 11.06 -0.04 14.45
CA PHE A 145 9.85 -0.76 14.05
C PHE A 145 10.17 -2.13 13.47
N HIS A 146 11.18 -2.22 12.61
CA HIS A 146 11.64 -3.49 12.07
C HIS A 146 12.79 -4.05 12.91
N PRO A 147 12.93 -5.39 13.02
CA PRO A 147 14.10 -5.97 13.67
C PRO A 147 15.37 -5.59 12.86
N PRO A 148 16.53 -5.45 13.53
CA PRO A 148 17.78 -4.99 12.90
C PRO A 148 18.25 -5.83 11.70
N GLU A 149 17.87 -7.12 11.69
CA GLU A 149 18.19 -8.08 10.62
C GLU A 149 17.19 -8.06 9.46
N ALA A 150 16.18 -7.18 9.49
CA ALA A 150 15.19 -7.10 8.42
C ALA A 150 15.83 -6.58 7.13
N GLU A 151 15.81 -7.41 6.10
CA GLU A 151 16.28 -7.03 4.76
C GLU A 151 15.19 -6.30 3.97
N GLY A 152 15.61 -5.48 3.00
CA GLY A 152 14.72 -4.79 2.08
C GLY A 152 13.97 -3.60 2.68
N VAL A 153 14.35 -3.11 3.86
CA VAL A 153 13.84 -1.88 4.46
C VAL A 153 14.78 -0.73 4.09
N PHE A 154 14.34 0.16 3.21
CA PHE A 154 15.13 1.30 2.74
C PHE A 154 14.81 2.59 3.50
N HIS A 155 13.62 2.68 4.10
CA HIS A 155 13.16 3.88 4.82
C HIS A 155 12.59 3.48 6.19
N HIS A 156 13.02 4.18 7.23
CA HIS A 156 12.46 4.07 8.58
C HIS A 156 11.29 5.04 8.74
N GLY A 157 10.19 4.72 8.02
CA GLY A 157 9.05 5.60 7.89
C GLY A 157 9.34 6.88 7.08
N PHE A 158 8.35 7.76 6.98
CA PHE A 158 8.40 8.95 6.15
C PHE A 158 8.09 10.21 6.94
N ASP A 159 8.85 11.27 6.67
CA ASP A 159 8.46 12.61 7.03
C ASP A 159 7.31 13.06 6.11
N ARG A 160 6.18 13.49 6.70
CA ARG A 160 4.96 13.83 5.94
C ARG A 160 5.17 15.00 4.99
N ASP A 161 5.93 16.00 5.38
CA ASP A 161 6.17 17.18 4.55
C ASP A 161 7.08 16.82 3.36
N ALA A 162 8.14 16.04 3.59
CA ALA A 162 9.04 15.57 2.55
C ALA A 162 8.33 14.64 1.55
N LEU A 163 7.51 13.71 2.03
CA LEU A 163 6.71 12.84 1.16
C LEU A 163 5.67 13.64 0.38
N GLY A 164 5.01 14.61 1.02
CA GLY A 164 4.07 15.53 0.36
C GLY A 164 4.72 16.31 -0.77
N ALA A 165 5.93 16.83 -0.55
CA ALA A 165 6.71 17.50 -1.60
C ALA A 165 7.07 16.55 -2.76
N THR A 166 7.43 15.29 -2.45
CA THR A 166 7.73 14.26 -3.46
C THR A 166 6.49 13.94 -4.32
N LEU A 167 5.33 13.79 -3.71
CA LEU A 167 4.06 13.55 -4.41
C LEU A 167 3.68 14.76 -5.29
N THR A 168 3.81 15.97 -4.75
CA THR A 168 3.55 17.21 -5.52
C THR A 168 4.48 17.33 -6.73
N ALA A 169 5.77 17.03 -6.56
CA ALA A 169 6.73 17.03 -7.66
C ALA A 169 6.43 15.95 -8.73
N ALA A 170 5.76 14.87 -8.36
CA ALA A 170 5.29 13.83 -9.28
C ALA A 170 3.97 14.19 -9.99
N GLY A 171 3.36 15.35 -9.69
CA GLY A 171 2.14 15.85 -10.33
C GLY A 171 0.85 15.52 -9.59
N PHE A 172 0.93 15.29 -8.28
CA PHE A 172 -0.24 15.18 -7.43
C PHE A 172 -0.59 16.53 -6.78
N VAL A 173 -1.87 16.78 -6.62
CA VAL A 173 -2.46 17.95 -5.94
C VAL A 173 -3.35 17.47 -4.78
N ASP A 174 -3.80 18.41 -3.95
CA ASP A 174 -4.68 18.14 -2.80
C ASP A 174 -4.09 17.08 -1.84
N VAL A 175 -2.77 17.12 -1.65
CA VAL A 175 -2.06 16.19 -0.77
C VAL A 175 -2.47 16.42 0.67
N ALA A 176 -3.09 15.41 1.29
CA ALA A 176 -3.60 15.51 2.65
C ALA A 176 -3.24 14.27 3.47
N PHE A 177 -2.66 14.49 4.65
CA PHE A 177 -2.29 13.44 5.59
C PHE A 177 -3.29 13.32 6.74
N THR A 178 -3.52 12.09 7.19
CA THR A 178 -4.19 11.77 8.46
C THR A 178 -3.47 10.61 9.13
N THR A 179 -3.58 10.45 10.44
CA THR A 179 -3.16 9.23 11.11
C THR A 179 -4.26 8.19 10.93
N ALA A 180 -3.94 7.06 10.32
CA ALA A 180 -4.87 5.96 10.08
C ALA A 180 -5.02 5.07 11.30
N THR A 181 -3.90 4.75 11.94
CA THR A 181 -3.84 3.94 13.17
C THR A 181 -2.52 4.18 13.87
N GLU A 182 -2.41 3.68 15.08
CA GLU A 182 -1.17 3.63 15.85
C GLU A 182 -0.90 2.19 16.26
N VAL A 183 0.34 1.77 16.19
CA VAL A 183 0.78 0.42 16.56
C VAL A 183 1.69 0.50 17.77
N ASP A 184 1.33 -0.20 18.82
CA ASP A 184 2.19 -0.34 19.99
C ASP A 184 3.07 -1.60 19.85
N ARG A 185 4.38 -1.39 19.91
CA ARG A 185 5.37 -2.46 19.84
C ARG A 185 6.54 -2.16 20.79
N ASP A 186 6.88 -3.12 21.63
CA ASP A 186 8.02 -3.05 22.57
C ASP A 186 8.02 -1.76 23.43
N GLY A 187 6.81 -1.33 23.87
CA GLY A 187 6.62 -0.14 24.70
C GLY A 187 6.73 1.20 23.97
N ARG A 188 6.73 1.18 22.62
CA ARG A 188 6.72 2.35 21.76
C ARG A 188 5.48 2.37 20.90
N THR A 189 4.99 3.56 20.58
CA THR A 189 3.86 3.78 19.68
C THR A 189 4.39 4.27 18.33
N TYR A 190 3.96 3.61 17.26
CA TYR A 190 4.32 3.93 15.87
C TYR A 190 3.08 4.36 15.11
N PRO A 191 2.94 5.65 14.81
CA PRO A 191 1.84 6.11 13.98
C PRO A 191 1.99 5.64 12.53
N VAL A 192 0.87 5.21 11.96
CA VAL A 192 0.72 4.91 10.53
C VAL A 192 -0.14 6.00 9.92
N PHE A 193 0.40 6.75 8.98
CA PHE A 193 -0.38 7.74 8.25
C PHE A 193 -1.16 7.12 7.10
N LEU A 194 -2.19 7.83 6.64
CA LEU A 194 -2.78 7.72 5.31
C LEU A 194 -2.59 9.08 4.61
N VAL A 195 -1.93 9.08 3.47
CA VAL A 195 -1.90 10.24 2.56
C VAL A 195 -2.86 9.99 1.41
N THR A 196 -3.69 10.99 1.12
CA THR A 196 -4.52 11.02 -0.09
C THR A 196 -4.10 12.17 -0.98
N ALA A 197 -4.16 11.98 -2.30
CA ALA A 197 -3.90 13.03 -3.27
C ALA A 197 -4.59 12.71 -4.60
N THR A 198 -4.71 13.71 -5.45
CA THR A 198 -5.34 13.63 -6.77
C THR A 198 -4.29 13.87 -7.86
N ARG A 199 -4.33 13.12 -8.94
CA ARG A 199 -3.51 13.34 -10.13
C ARG A 199 -4.01 14.59 -10.86
N ALA A 200 -3.14 15.60 -11.02
CA ALA A 200 -3.43 16.82 -11.75
C ALA A 200 -3.72 16.59 -13.24
#